data_5ab8006ad8d1ea3ea15e91422c2b5af1
#
_entry.id   5ab8006ad8d1ea3ea15e91422c2b5af1
#
_cell.length_a   1.000
_cell.length_b   1.000
_cell.length_c   1.000
_cell.angle_alpha   90.00
_cell.angle_beta   90.00
_cell.angle_gamma   90.00
#
_symmetry.space_group_name_H-M   'P 1'
#
loop_
_entity.id
_entity.type
_entity.pdbx_description
1 polymer ?
#
loop_
_entity_poly.entity_id
_entity_poly.type
_entity_poly.pdbx_seq_one_letter_code
_entity_poly.pdbx_strand_id
1 'polypeptide(L)'
;MRVRFEQVESKEKESAVIRATEKTTDILNAIDLLENGSGGITVTKDRSTWFCKLTQIYYAESVDKRTYVYTKDDCYESRDRLYELEEKLGTYYVRISKSMIVNLRKVRNVSAEPGGRMVAVLLNGERVIISRSYVKDIKRRLGIQ
;
A
#
# COMPACT_ATOMS: atom_id res chain seq x y z
N MET A 1 10.87 13.82 18.80
CA MET A 1 9.55 14.47 18.60
C MET A 1 8.73 14.40 19.89
N ARG A 2 8.04 15.47 20.19
CA ARG A 2 7.17 15.50 21.37
C ARG A 2 5.72 15.21 20.95
N VAL A 3 5.04 14.30 21.67
CA VAL A 3 3.66 13.91 21.38
C VAL A 3 2.80 14.22 22.60
N ARG A 4 1.61 14.80 22.38
CA ARG A 4 0.66 15.12 23.44
C ARG A 4 -0.70 14.52 23.10
N PHE A 5 -1.34 13.90 24.10
CA PHE A 5 -2.69 13.39 24.00
C PHE A 5 -3.68 14.36 24.63
N GLU A 6 -4.78 14.63 23.96
CA GLU A 6 -5.89 15.40 24.49
C GLU A 6 -7.17 14.59 24.27
N GLN A 7 -7.96 14.45 25.31
CA GLN A 7 -9.23 13.75 25.21
C GLN A 7 -10.30 14.68 24.63
N VAL A 8 -11.06 14.17 23.66
CA VAL A 8 -12.17 14.89 23.04
C VAL A 8 -13.50 14.15 23.29
N GLU A 9 -14.61 14.85 23.08
CA GLU A 9 -15.94 14.38 23.46
C GLU A 9 -16.53 13.33 22.52
N SER A 10 -16.11 13.33 21.24
CA SER A 10 -16.68 12.45 20.22
C SER A 10 -15.66 12.08 19.16
N LYS A 11 -15.94 10.99 18.45
CA LYS A 11 -15.07 10.53 17.36
C LYS A 11 -14.92 11.54 16.23
N GLU A 12 -15.94 12.32 15.97
CA GLU A 12 -15.90 13.36 14.93
C GLU A 12 -14.87 14.43 15.20
N LYS A 13 -14.51 14.63 16.47
CA LYS A 13 -13.51 15.61 16.89
C LYS A 13 -12.10 15.03 16.98
N GLU A 14 -11.95 13.73 16.76
CA GLU A 14 -10.63 13.09 16.78
C GLU A 14 -9.81 13.60 15.60
N SER A 15 -8.62 14.10 15.89
CA SER A 15 -7.70 14.56 14.86
C SER A 15 -6.27 14.52 15.35
N ALA A 16 -5.35 14.42 14.41
CA ALA A 16 -3.92 14.51 14.70
C ALA A 16 -3.26 15.44 13.69
N VAL A 17 -2.35 16.27 14.19
CA VAL A 17 -1.50 17.13 13.35
C VAL A 17 -0.05 16.79 13.65
N ILE A 18 0.68 16.41 12.64
CA ILE A 18 2.11 16.13 12.76
C ILE A 18 2.88 17.27 12.13
N ARG A 19 3.69 17.95 12.94
CA ARG A 19 4.56 19.03 12.49
C ARG A 19 6.00 18.54 12.48
N ALA A 20 6.60 18.53 11.32
CA ALA A 20 7.94 18.00 11.13
C ALA A 20 8.66 18.78 10.04
N THR A 21 9.98 18.70 10.04
CA THR A 21 10.80 19.35 9.01
C THR A 21 10.69 18.64 7.66
N GLU A 22 10.41 17.34 7.68
CA GLU A 22 10.23 16.54 6.47
C GLU A 22 9.36 15.31 6.73
N LYS A 23 8.80 14.73 5.66
CA LYS A 23 8.05 13.48 5.74
C LYS A 23 9.00 12.30 5.71
N THR A 24 9.43 11.87 6.88
CA THR A 24 10.25 10.67 7.02
C THR A 24 9.38 9.41 6.92
N THR A 25 10.02 8.26 6.75
CA THR A 25 9.33 6.96 6.76
C THR A 25 8.55 6.74 8.06
N ASP A 26 9.13 7.13 9.19
CA ASP A 26 8.47 7.00 10.49
C ASP A 26 7.19 7.84 10.57
N ILE A 27 7.23 9.06 10.05
CA ILE A 27 6.06 9.94 10.02
C ILE A 27 4.97 9.38 9.11
N LEU A 28 5.35 8.86 7.94
CA LEU A 28 4.40 8.23 7.03
C LEU A 28 3.74 7.00 7.66
N ASN A 29 4.50 6.19 8.38
CA ASN A 29 3.97 5.04 9.10
C ASN A 29 3.02 5.46 10.22
N ALA A 30 3.34 6.53 10.94
CA ALA A 30 2.49 7.06 11.99
C ALA A 30 1.16 7.60 11.43
N ILE A 31 1.20 8.30 10.32
CA ILE A 31 0.01 8.80 9.63
C ILE A 31 -0.88 7.62 9.23
N ASP A 32 -0.28 6.57 8.65
CA ASP A 32 -1.03 5.39 8.24
C ASP A 32 -1.71 4.71 9.43
N LEU A 33 -0.97 4.54 10.51
CA LEU A 33 -1.50 3.92 11.71
C LEU A 33 -2.70 4.72 12.26
N LEU A 34 -2.60 6.04 12.27
CA LEU A 34 -3.66 6.92 12.75
C LEU A 34 -4.86 6.96 11.82
N GLU A 35 -4.65 6.99 10.50
CA GLU A 35 -5.73 7.05 9.52
C GLU A 35 -6.44 5.71 9.32
N ASN A 36 -5.68 4.62 9.24
CA ASN A 36 -6.18 3.31 8.86
C ASN A 36 -6.20 2.28 10.00
N GLY A 37 -5.61 2.65 11.14
CA GLY A 37 -5.48 1.75 12.27
C GLY A 37 -4.48 0.63 12.02
N SER A 38 -4.45 -0.34 12.93
CA SER A 38 -3.60 -1.53 12.83
C SER A 38 -4.29 -2.66 12.05
N GLY A 39 -5.16 -2.30 11.11
CA GLY A 39 -5.95 -3.25 10.34
C GLY A 39 -5.12 -4.19 9.48
N GLY A 40 -5.77 -5.22 9.02
CA GLY A 40 -5.19 -6.21 8.15
C GLY A 40 -6.25 -7.02 7.44
N ILE A 41 -5.79 -8.00 6.70
CA ILE A 41 -6.66 -8.91 5.95
C ILE A 41 -6.33 -10.36 6.33
N THR A 42 -7.33 -11.21 6.18
CA THR A 42 -7.17 -12.65 6.35
C THR A 42 -6.72 -13.25 5.03
N VAL A 43 -5.67 -14.05 5.08
CA VAL A 43 -5.09 -14.72 3.91
C VAL A 43 -4.79 -16.17 4.25
N THR A 44 -4.48 -16.99 3.26
CA THR A 44 -4.19 -18.40 3.45
C THR A 44 -2.82 -18.77 2.90
N LYS A 45 -2.15 -19.70 3.58
CA LYS A 45 -0.90 -20.29 3.13
C LYS A 45 -0.76 -21.66 3.80
N ASP A 46 -0.40 -22.67 3.02
CA ASP A 46 -0.19 -24.05 3.51
C ASP A 46 -1.37 -24.57 4.35
N ARG A 47 -2.59 -24.33 3.89
CA ARG A 47 -3.84 -24.73 4.55
C ARG A 47 -4.09 -24.05 5.90
N SER A 48 -3.30 -23.05 6.23
CA SER A 48 -3.48 -22.24 7.43
C SER A 48 -4.02 -20.87 7.06
N THR A 49 -4.77 -20.29 7.99
CA THR A 49 -5.27 -18.92 7.88
C THR A 49 -4.32 -17.99 8.64
N TRP A 50 -3.91 -16.93 7.97
CA TRP A 50 -2.99 -15.93 8.52
C TRP A 50 -3.66 -14.57 8.54
N PHE A 51 -3.36 -13.78 9.54
CA PHE A 51 -3.73 -12.37 9.58
C PHE A 51 -2.53 -11.55 9.08
N CYS A 52 -2.71 -10.88 7.95
CA CYS A 52 -1.67 -10.07 7.35
C CYS A 52 -1.95 -8.61 7.61
N LYS A 53 -1.05 -7.93 8.32
CA LYS A 53 -1.19 -6.49 8.60
C LYS A 53 -1.03 -5.69 7.31
N LEU A 54 -1.84 -4.65 7.15
CA LEU A 54 -1.78 -3.79 5.95
C LEU A 54 -0.38 -3.25 5.73
N THR A 55 0.31 -2.85 6.80
CA THR A 55 1.67 -2.29 6.72
C THR A 55 2.72 -3.29 6.22
N GLN A 56 2.42 -4.57 6.21
CA GLN A 56 3.33 -5.62 5.75
C GLN A 56 3.16 -5.95 4.27
N ILE A 57 2.07 -5.53 3.66
CA ILE A 57 1.75 -5.87 2.27
C ILE A 57 2.54 -4.99 1.31
N TYR A 58 3.26 -5.62 0.40
CA TYR A 58 3.99 -4.95 -0.67
C TYR A 58 3.12 -4.75 -1.91
N TYR A 59 2.46 -5.82 -2.35
CA TYR A 59 1.53 -5.76 -3.47
C TYR A 59 0.59 -6.95 -3.46
N ALA A 60 -0.45 -6.87 -4.26
CA ALA A 60 -1.38 -7.95 -4.51
C ALA A 60 -1.52 -8.13 -6.02
N GLU A 61 -1.63 -9.37 -6.46
CA GLU A 61 -1.70 -9.70 -7.88
C GLU A 61 -2.75 -10.77 -8.14
N SER A 62 -3.49 -10.60 -9.23
CA SER A 62 -4.41 -11.62 -9.74
C SER A 62 -3.72 -12.42 -10.84
N VAL A 63 -3.63 -13.73 -10.65
CA VAL A 63 -3.04 -14.66 -11.61
C VAL A 63 -3.99 -15.85 -11.76
N ASP A 64 -4.43 -16.15 -12.98
CA ASP A 64 -5.34 -17.27 -13.26
C ASP A 64 -6.57 -17.31 -12.35
N LYS A 65 -7.22 -16.15 -12.20
CA LYS A 65 -8.43 -15.96 -11.39
C LYS A 65 -8.22 -16.12 -9.88
N ARG A 66 -6.98 -16.26 -9.44
CA ARG A 66 -6.62 -16.31 -8.02
C ARG A 66 -5.91 -15.02 -7.63
N THR A 67 -6.11 -14.61 -6.39
CA THR A 67 -5.49 -13.40 -5.86
C THR A 67 -4.43 -13.75 -4.83
N TYR A 68 -3.24 -13.20 -5.02
CA TYR A 68 -2.09 -13.41 -4.15
C TYR A 68 -1.67 -12.09 -3.51
N VAL A 69 -1.27 -12.17 -2.25
CA VAL A 69 -0.80 -11.04 -1.46
C VAL A 69 0.65 -11.30 -1.08
N TYR A 70 1.52 -10.35 -1.39
CA TYR A 70 2.96 -10.46 -1.19
C TYR A 70 3.42 -9.53 -0.08
N THR A 71 4.17 -10.07 0.84
CA THR A 71 4.89 -9.31 1.86
C THR A 71 6.37 -9.26 1.49
N LYS A 72 7.24 -8.83 2.40
CA LYS A 72 8.67 -8.74 2.13
C LYS A 72 9.26 -10.07 1.62
N ASP A 73 8.92 -11.18 2.29
CA ASP A 73 9.51 -12.48 2.01
C ASP A 73 8.48 -13.58 1.71
N ASP A 74 7.20 -13.32 1.88
CA ASP A 74 6.16 -14.34 1.79
C ASP A 74 5.11 -14.03 0.73
N CYS A 75 4.41 -15.06 0.32
CA CYS A 75 3.28 -15.00 -0.60
C CYS A 75 2.11 -15.76 0.00
N TYR A 76 0.96 -15.12 0.03
CA TYR A 76 -0.27 -15.69 0.55
C TYR A 76 -1.36 -15.63 -0.51
N GLU A 77 -2.37 -16.47 -0.38
CA GLU A 77 -3.56 -16.41 -1.23
C GLU A 77 -4.70 -15.71 -0.50
N SER A 78 -5.42 -14.85 -1.20
CA SER A 78 -6.61 -14.19 -0.69
C SER A 78 -7.86 -14.79 -1.37
N ARG A 79 -8.94 -14.93 -0.61
CA ARG A 79 -10.24 -15.31 -1.17
C ARG A 79 -10.93 -14.14 -1.86
N ASP A 80 -10.51 -12.93 -1.53
CA ASP A 80 -11.04 -11.73 -2.15
C ASP A 80 -10.52 -11.58 -3.58
N ARG A 81 -11.36 -11.04 -4.44
CA ARG A 81 -10.92 -10.61 -5.75
C ARG A 81 -10.14 -9.31 -5.63
N LEU A 82 -9.35 -8.99 -6.66
CA LEU A 82 -8.48 -7.82 -6.60
C LEU A 82 -9.26 -6.53 -6.34
N TYR A 83 -10.43 -6.35 -6.96
CA TYR A 83 -11.25 -5.16 -6.73
C TYR A 83 -11.79 -5.08 -5.30
N GLU A 84 -12.04 -6.23 -4.65
CA GLU A 84 -12.46 -6.27 -3.25
C GLU A 84 -11.32 -5.87 -2.31
N LEU A 85 -10.10 -6.33 -2.60
CA LEU A 85 -8.90 -5.91 -1.86
C LEU A 85 -8.64 -4.42 -2.02
N GLU A 86 -8.85 -3.88 -3.20
CA GLU A 86 -8.67 -2.45 -3.46
C GLU A 86 -9.48 -1.59 -2.50
N GLU A 87 -10.70 -2.02 -2.17
CA GLU A 87 -11.55 -1.34 -1.20
C GLU A 87 -11.08 -1.52 0.24
N LYS A 88 -10.55 -2.70 0.57
CA LYS A 88 -10.11 -3.03 1.93
C LYS A 88 -8.75 -2.45 2.29
N LEU A 89 -7.86 -2.30 1.32
CA LEU A 89 -6.46 -1.94 1.58
C LEU A 89 -6.24 -0.45 1.85
N GLY A 90 -7.12 0.42 1.39
CA GLY A 90 -7.03 1.86 1.67
C GLY A 90 -6.24 2.64 0.63
N THR A 91 -6.04 3.93 0.90
CA THR A 91 -5.60 4.93 -0.09
C THR A 91 -4.16 4.79 -0.57
N TYR A 92 -3.29 4.17 0.22
CA TYR A 92 -1.88 3.99 -0.19
C TYR A 92 -1.68 2.81 -1.13
N TYR A 93 -2.72 2.03 -1.35
CA TYR A 93 -2.69 0.88 -2.23
C TYR A 93 -3.35 1.27 -3.54
N VAL A 94 -2.60 1.25 -4.61
CA VAL A 94 -3.07 1.74 -5.91
C VAL A 94 -2.88 0.72 -7.01
N ARG A 95 -3.82 0.72 -7.95
CA ARG A 95 -3.71 -0.08 -9.16
C ARG A 95 -2.53 0.40 -10.00
N ILE A 96 -1.73 -0.54 -10.46
CA ILE A 96 -0.64 -0.26 -11.41
C ILE A 96 -0.83 -1.05 -12.71
N SER A 97 -1.77 -1.99 -12.73
CA SER A 97 -2.19 -2.71 -13.93
C SER A 97 -3.58 -3.31 -13.67
N LYS A 98 -4.15 -3.95 -14.68
CA LYS A 98 -5.42 -4.66 -14.51
C LYS A 98 -5.33 -5.78 -13.47
N SER A 99 -4.14 -6.30 -13.23
CA SER A 99 -3.92 -7.47 -12.38
C SER A 99 -3.11 -7.19 -11.13
N MET A 100 -2.72 -5.96 -10.86
CA MET A 100 -1.84 -5.67 -9.72
C MET A 100 -2.18 -4.37 -8.99
N ILE A 101 -2.12 -4.45 -7.66
CA ILE A 101 -2.22 -3.31 -6.74
C ILE A 101 -0.90 -3.24 -5.98
N VAL A 102 -0.29 -2.06 -5.86
CA VAL A 102 0.94 -1.88 -5.11
C VAL A 102 0.75 -0.95 -3.92
N ASN A 103 1.48 -1.22 -2.85
CA ASN A 103 1.57 -0.32 -1.69
C ASN A 103 2.61 0.76 -2.01
N LEU A 104 2.17 1.99 -2.21
CA LEU A 104 3.07 3.11 -2.55
C LEU A 104 4.17 3.34 -1.51
N ARG A 105 3.93 2.99 -0.24
CA ARG A 105 4.92 3.12 0.82
C ARG A 105 6.08 2.14 0.70
N LYS A 106 5.89 1.09 -0.07
CA LYS A 106 6.93 0.08 -0.31
C LYS A 106 7.70 0.35 -1.61
N VAL A 107 7.40 1.45 -2.29
CA VAL A 107 8.10 1.85 -3.50
C VAL A 107 9.36 2.63 -3.13
N ARG A 108 10.51 2.14 -3.59
CA ARG A 108 11.81 2.81 -3.40
C ARG A 108 12.05 3.88 -4.45
N ASN A 109 11.83 3.54 -5.71
CA ASN A 109 11.96 4.48 -6.82
C ASN A 109 11.12 4.04 -8.01
N VAL A 110 10.91 4.97 -8.93
CA VAL A 110 10.23 4.70 -10.20
C VAL A 110 11.08 5.26 -11.33
N SER A 111 11.03 4.62 -12.49
CA SER A 111 11.72 5.08 -13.69
C SER A 111 10.87 4.83 -14.92
N ALA A 112 11.09 5.67 -15.94
CA ALA A 112 10.39 5.54 -17.21
C ALA A 112 10.92 4.34 -17.98
N GLU A 113 10.02 3.71 -18.75
CA GLU A 113 10.35 2.65 -19.69
C GLU A 113 9.84 2.98 -21.09
N PRO A 114 10.42 2.35 -22.14
CA PRO A 114 9.90 2.50 -23.48
C PRO A 114 8.42 2.13 -23.58
N GLY A 115 7.66 2.85 -24.40
CA GLY A 115 6.25 2.56 -24.61
C GLY A 115 5.32 3.24 -23.62
N GLY A 116 5.82 4.19 -22.82
CA GLY A 116 5.00 4.96 -21.88
C GLY A 116 4.69 4.26 -20.57
N ARG A 117 5.31 3.11 -20.31
CA ARG A 117 5.22 2.40 -19.04
C ARG A 117 6.24 2.95 -18.04
N MET A 118 6.11 2.55 -16.79
CA MET A 118 7.11 2.82 -15.75
C MET A 118 7.45 1.53 -15.01
N VAL A 119 8.62 1.52 -14.40
CA VAL A 119 9.03 0.45 -13.47
C VAL A 119 9.13 1.04 -12.08
N ALA A 120 8.55 0.36 -11.10
CA ALA A 120 8.74 0.66 -9.70
C ALA A 120 9.63 -0.40 -9.08
N VAL A 121 10.65 0.03 -8.34
CA VAL A 121 11.49 -0.86 -7.54
C VAL A 121 11.00 -0.75 -6.10
N LEU A 122 10.68 -1.89 -5.51
CA LEU A 122 10.17 -1.97 -4.15
C LEU A 122 11.31 -2.06 -3.13
N LEU A 123 10.98 -1.84 -1.87
CA LEU A 123 11.97 -1.86 -0.79
C LEU A 123 12.68 -3.21 -0.62
N ASN A 124 12.06 -4.30 -1.05
CA ASN A 124 12.66 -5.64 -1.05
C ASN A 124 13.46 -5.95 -2.32
N GLY A 125 13.59 -4.98 -3.23
CA GLY A 125 14.33 -5.15 -4.47
C GLY A 125 13.52 -5.65 -5.66
N GLU A 126 12.27 -6.06 -5.45
CA GLU A 126 11.41 -6.49 -6.56
C GLU A 126 11.07 -5.34 -7.49
N ARG A 127 10.90 -5.66 -8.76
CA ARG A 127 10.55 -4.70 -9.81
C ARG A 127 9.15 -5.03 -10.31
N VAL A 128 8.29 -4.01 -10.34
CA VAL A 128 6.92 -4.16 -10.85
C VAL A 128 6.68 -3.15 -11.96
N ILE A 129 5.89 -3.54 -12.95
CA ILE A 129 5.60 -2.70 -14.12
C ILE A 129 4.30 -1.94 -13.89
N ILE A 130 4.37 -0.63 -14.05
CA ILE A 130 3.20 0.24 -14.05
C ILE A 130 2.74 0.36 -15.50
N SER A 131 1.55 -0.15 -15.79
CA SER A 131 0.98 -0.09 -17.14
C SER A 131 0.72 1.36 -17.55
N ARG A 132 0.87 1.63 -18.83
CA ARG A 132 0.75 2.97 -19.40
C ARG A 132 -0.49 3.73 -18.93
N SER A 133 -1.64 3.07 -18.88
CA SER A 133 -2.90 3.71 -18.47
C SER A 133 -2.95 4.13 -17.00
N TYR A 134 -2.04 3.62 -16.18
CA TYR A 134 -1.98 3.94 -14.75
C TYR A 134 -0.85 4.91 -14.39
N VAL A 135 0.04 5.21 -15.34
CA VAL A 135 1.21 6.06 -15.08
C VAL A 135 0.82 7.46 -14.62
N LYS A 136 -0.18 8.05 -15.23
CA LYS A 136 -0.62 9.41 -14.89
C LYS A 136 -1.09 9.51 -13.43
N ASP A 137 -1.88 8.53 -12.98
CA ASP A 137 -2.36 8.49 -11.60
C ASP A 137 -1.22 8.28 -10.59
N ILE A 138 -0.29 7.39 -10.92
CA ILE A 138 0.87 7.13 -10.06
C ILE A 138 1.76 8.37 -9.94
N LYS A 139 2.04 9.04 -11.04
CA LYS A 139 2.81 10.29 -11.01
C LYS A 139 2.16 11.33 -10.12
N ARG A 140 0.86 11.50 -10.24
CA ARG A 140 0.10 12.43 -9.42
C ARG A 140 0.22 12.09 -7.93
N ARG A 141 0.06 10.82 -7.58
CA ARG A 141 0.13 10.35 -6.19
C ARG A 141 1.51 10.46 -5.59
N LEU A 142 2.56 10.28 -6.40
CA LEU A 142 3.94 10.43 -5.96
C LEU A 142 4.45 11.87 -6.03
N GLY A 143 3.65 12.78 -6.56
CA GLY A 143 4.04 14.18 -6.71
C GLY A 143 5.09 14.43 -7.78
N ILE A 144 5.14 13.58 -8.80
CA ILE A 144 6.03 13.74 -9.97
C ILE A 144 5.24 14.21 -11.20
N GLN A 145 5.94 14.92 -12.06
CA GLN A 145 5.36 15.43 -13.32
C GLN A 145 5.76 14.60 -14.54
#